data_b0500c4164136944483ca8bdc7c3751e
#
_entry.id   b0500c4164136944483ca8bdc7c3751e
#
_cell.length_a   1.000
_cell.length_b   1.000
_cell.length_c   1.000
_cell.angle_alpha   90.00
_cell.angle_beta   90.00
_cell.angle_gamma   90.00
#
_symmetry.space_group_name_H-M   'P 1'
#
loop_
_entity.id
_entity.type
_entity.pdbx_description
1 polymer ?
#
loop_
_entity_poly.entity_id
_entity_poly.type
_entity_poly.pdbx_seq_one_letter_code
_entity_poly.pdbx_strand_id
1 'polypeptide(L)'
;IDEPFLLAEAALANNQRVLLTSYMDHPLGQAFAAWEAARLELQFPGLVGICGLQTHHLFEPDAFTEALGPWSPDFKIPAGTGLGFDDLLDALPWTRLY
;
A
#
# COMPACT_ATOMS: atom_id res chain seq x y z
N ILE A 1 -12.10 15.45 0.96
CA ILE A 1 -11.57 15.51 -0.41
C ILE A 1 -10.54 14.40 -0.61
N ASP A 2 -10.67 13.67 -1.69
CA ASP A 2 -9.75 12.59 -2.03
C ASP A 2 -8.63 13.15 -2.91
N GLU A 3 -7.54 13.56 -2.29
CA GLU A 3 -6.42 14.18 -2.97
C GLU A 3 -5.75 13.26 -4.00
N PRO A 4 -5.45 11.97 -3.70
CA PRO A 4 -4.91 11.07 -4.71
C PRO A 4 -5.81 10.93 -5.93
N PHE A 5 -7.12 10.92 -5.74
CA PHE A 5 -8.08 10.84 -6.84
C PHE A 5 -8.02 12.08 -7.73
N LEU A 6 -7.93 13.27 -7.13
CA LEU A 6 -7.81 14.53 -7.87
C LEU A 6 -6.52 14.59 -8.68
N LEU A 7 -5.41 14.13 -8.09
CA LEU A 7 -4.13 14.06 -8.79
C LEU A 7 -4.20 13.07 -9.96
N ALA A 8 -4.89 11.95 -9.77
CA ALA A 8 -5.07 10.95 -10.84
C ALA A 8 -5.87 11.53 -12.02
N GLU A 9 -6.94 12.27 -11.74
CA GLU A 9 -7.72 12.93 -12.77
C GLU A 9 -6.88 13.93 -13.57
N ALA A 10 -6.05 14.72 -12.89
CA ALA A 10 -5.17 15.67 -13.54
C ALA A 10 -4.12 14.96 -14.40
N ALA A 11 -3.54 13.87 -13.93
CA ALA A 11 -2.57 13.09 -14.69
C ALA A 11 -3.21 12.52 -15.96
N LEU A 12 -4.41 11.96 -15.84
CA LEU A 12 -5.15 11.41 -16.98
C LEU A 12 -5.43 12.47 -18.03
N ALA A 13 -5.85 13.67 -17.60
CA ALA A 13 -6.12 14.79 -18.50
C ALA A 13 -4.87 15.25 -19.27
N ASN A 14 -3.68 15.03 -18.72
CA ASN A 14 -2.40 15.42 -19.32
C ASN A 14 -1.66 14.26 -19.98
N ASN A 15 -2.31 13.12 -20.17
CA ASN A 15 -1.70 11.90 -20.74
C ASN A 15 -0.48 11.42 -19.95
N GLN A 16 -0.50 11.58 -18.63
CA GLN A 16 0.54 11.13 -17.72
C GLN A 16 0.13 9.85 -17.03
N ARG A 17 1.10 9.08 -16.59
CA ARG A 17 0.87 7.90 -15.75
C ARG A 17 1.17 8.22 -14.31
N VAL A 18 0.62 7.42 -13.40
CA VAL A 18 0.80 7.59 -11.96
C VAL A 18 1.59 6.39 -11.43
N LEU A 19 2.57 6.66 -10.61
CA LEU A 19 3.34 5.65 -9.88
C LEU A 19 3.19 5.94 -8.39
N LEU A 20 3.01 4.88 -7.60
CA LEU A 20 3.01 5.00 -6.15
C LEU A 20 4.26 4.34 -5.59
N THR A 21 4.83 4.95 -4.57
CA THR A 21 6.01 4.41 -3.90
C THR A 21 5.78 4.43 -2.39
N SER A 22 6.47 3.54 -1.66
CA SER A 22 6.51 3.63 -0.22
C SER A 22 7.64 4.56 0.20
N TYR A 23 7.56 5.07 1.43
CA TYR A 23 8.62 5.89 2.02
C TYR A 23 9.59 5.05 2.85
N MET A 24 9.75 3.78 2.52
CA MET A 24 10.53 2.84 3.33
C MET A 24 10.03 2.79 4.77
N ASP A 25 8.72 2.82 4.91
CA ASP A 25 8.03 2.82 6.18
C ASP A 25 7.61 1.41 6.61
N HIS A 26 6.85 1.35 7.70
CA HIS A 26 6.31 0.09 8.22
C HIS A 26 5.47 -0.65 7.15
N PRO A 27 5.45 -1.99 7.17
CA PRO A 27 4.62 -2.78 6.24
C PRO A 27 3.16 -2.35 6.13
N LEU A 28 2.57 -1.80 7.20
CA LEU A 28 1.22 -1.23 7.13
C LEU A 28 1.14 -0.08 6.13
N GLY A 29 2.15 0.78 6.08
CA GLY A 29 2.20 1.87 5.12
C GLY A 29 2.35 1.36 3.69
N GLN A 30 3.12 0.31 3.49
CA GLN A 30 3.25 -0.32 2.17
C GLN A 30 1.94 -0.93 1.71
N ALA A 31 1.21 -1.60 2.61
CA ALA A 31 -0.11 -2.15 2.29
C ALA A 31 -1.10 -1.05 1.93
N PHE A 32 -1.05 0.10 2.63
CA PHE A 32 -1.88 1.24 2.30
C PHE A 32 -1.58 1.79 0.90
N ALA A 33 -0.29 1.93 0.56
CA ALA A 33 0.11 2.40 -0.77
C ALA A 33 -0.34 1.43 -1.87
N ALA A 34 -0.25 0.12 -1.62
CA ALA A 34 -0.74 -0.89 -2.55
C ALA A 34 -2.25 -0.82 -2.73
N TRP A 35 -2.99 -0.58 -1.65
CA TRP A 35 -4.43 -0.40 -1.70
C TRP A 35 -4.81 0.84 -2.54
N GLU A 36 -4.10 1.95 -2.34
CA GLU A 36 -4.31 3.16 -3.15
C GLU A 36 -4.04 2.89 -4.63
N ALA A 37 -2.95 2.20 -4.95
CA ALA A 37 -2.62 1.85 -6.32
C ALA A 37 -3.72 1.01 -6.97
N ALA A 38 -4.21 0.00 -6.26
CA ALA A 38 -5.29 -0.85 -6.75
C ALA A 38 -6.59 -0.06 -6.94
N ARG A 39 -6.90 0.84 -6.02
CA ARG A 39 -8.10 1.67 -6.10
C ARG A 39 -8.06 2.59 -7.32
N LEU A 40 -6.92 3.23 -7.54
CA LEU A 40 -6.76 4.13 -8.69
C LEU A 40 -6.80 3.37 -10.02
N GLU A 41 -6.22 2.17 -10.07
CA GLU A 41 -6.26 1.36 -11.29
C GLU A 41 -7.68 0.88 -11.61
N LEU A 42 -8.48 0.56 -10.60
CA LEU A 42 -9.89 0.20 -10.80
C LEU A 42 -10.70 1.38 -11.35
N GLN A 43 -10.43 2.58 -10.85
CA GLN A 43 -11.16 3.79 -11.26
C GLN A 43 -10.68 4.32 -12.61
N PHE A 44 -9.39 4.23 -12.89
CA PHE A 44 -8.77 4.74 -14.10
C PHE A 44 -7.89 3.65 -14.74
N PRO A 45 -8.50 2.65 -15.41
CA PRO A 45 -7.73 1.54 -15.98
C PRO A 45 -6.60 2.02 -16.90
N GLY A 46 -5.41 1.46 -16.67
CA GLY A 46 -4.21 1.80 -17.46
C GLY A 46 -3.45 3.03 -16.98
N LEU A 47 -3.94 3.75 -15.95
CA LEU A 47 -3.28 4.94 -15.44
C LEU A 47 -2.06 4.60 -14.57
N VAL A 48 -2.17 3.59 -13.71
CA VAL A 48 -1.12 3.25 -12.75
C VAL A 48 -0.05 2.39 -13.43
N GLY A 49 1.20 2.82 -13.31
CA GLY A 49 2.34 2.08 -13.83
C GLY A 49 2.95 1.13 -12.80
N ILE A 50 4.20 0.74 -13.01
CA ILE A 50 4.92 -0.11 -12.07
C ILE A 50 5.27 0.69 -10.82
N CYS A 51 4.83 0.21 -9.66
CA CYS A 51 5.00 0.91 -8.39
C CYS A 51 6.16 0.34 -7.58
N GLY A 52 6.83 1.20 -6.79
CA GLY A 52 7.91 0.80 -5.90
C GLY A 52 7.40 0.62 -4.47
N LEU A 53 6.81 -0.54 -4.18
CA LEU A 53 6.10 -0.77 -2.92
C LEU A 53 6.77 -1.77 -1.97
N GLN A 54 7.70 -2.58 -2.45
CA GLN A 54 8.22 -3.70 -1.65
C GLN A 54 9.56 -3.35 -1.02
N THR A 55 9.54 -2.43 -0.05
CA THR A 55 10.73 -2.03 0.70
C THR A 55 10.84 -2.73 2.06
N HIS A 56 9.87 -3.56 2.42
CA HIS A 56 9.85 -4.24 3.72
C HIS A 56 11.05 -5.17 3.94
N HIS A 57 11.65 -5.69 2.88
CA HIS A 57 12.82 -6.55 2.96
C HIS A 57 14.10 -5.80 3.38
N LEU A 58 14.05 -4.46 3.40
CA LEU A 58 15.15 -3.62 3.86
C LEU A 58 15.18 -3.45 5.38
N PHE A 59 14.14 -3.87 6.06
CA PHE A 59 14.01 -3.78 7.52
C PHE A 59 14.27 -5.12 8.17
N GLU A 60 14.53 -5.09 9.48
CA GLU A 60 14.61 -6.31 10.26
C GLU A 60 13.29 -7.09 10.17
N PRO A 61 13.34 -8.41 9.91
CA PRO A 61 12.11 -9.19 9.79
C PRO A 61 11.31 -9.19 11.09
N ASP A 62 10.00 -9.03 10.96
CA ASP A 62 9.04 -9.19 12.04
C ASP A 62 7.76 -9.86 11.48
N ALA A 63 6.75 -10.02 12.32
CA ALA A 63 5.52 -10.68 11.90
C ALA A 63 4.83 -9.94 10.74
N PHE A 64 4.93 -8.62 10.70
CA PHE A 64 4.32 -7.83 9.62
C PHE A 64 5.08 -8.00 8.30
N THR A 65 6.42 -8.00 8.33
CA THR A 65 7.21 -8.23 7.13
C THR A 65 7.01 -9.64 6.58
N GLU A 66 6.89 -10.64 7.47
CA GLU A 66 6.60 -12.01 7.07
C GLU A 66 5.22 -12.14 6.43
N ALA A 67 4.23 -11.41 6.94
CA ALA A 67 2.89 -11.42 6.37
C ALA A 67 2.84 -10.84 4.95
N LEU A 68 3.69 -9.86 4.65
CA LEU A 68 3.83 -9.35 3.28
C LEU A 68 4.53 -10.33 2.34
N GLY A 69 5.30 -11.24 2.89
CA GLY A 69 5.98 -12.29 2.13
C GLY A 69 7.25 -11.81 1.42
N PRO A 70 7.86 -12.69 0.61
CA PRO A 70 9.09 -12.37 -0.10
C PRO A 70 8.84 -11.36 -1.21
N TRP A 71 9.91 -10.73 -1.67
CA TRP A 71 9.84 -9.83 -2.81
C TRP A 71 9.27 -10.56 -4.04
N SER A 72 8.33 -9.91 -4.72
CA SER A 72 7.68 -10.46 -5.89
C SER A 72 7.19 -9.30 -6.79
N PRO A 73 7.21 -9.46 -8.12
CA PRO A 73 6.60 -8.47 -9.01
C PRO A 73 5.11 -8.25 -8.76
N ASP A 74 4.44 -9.26 -8.24
CA ASP A 74 3.01 -9.20 -7.92
C ASP A 74 2.83 -9.00 -6.42
N PHE A 75 2.56 -7.77 -6.01
CA PHE A 75 2.29 -7.46 -4.62
C PHE A 75 0.90 -7.97 -4.23
N LYS A 76 0.85 -8.78 -3.19
CA LYS A 76 -0.42 -9.30 -2.64
C LYS A 76 -0.73 -8.61 -1.33
N ILE A 77 -1.90 -7.97 -1.26
CA ILE A 77 -2.38 -7.35 -0.02
C ILE A 77 -2.81 -8.45 0.94
N PRO A 78 -2.36 -8.41 2.21
CA PRO A 78 -2.78 -9.40 3.21
C PRO A 78 -4.30 -9.47 3.35
N ALA A 79 -4.81 -10.67 3.56
CA ALA A 79 -6.25 -10.87 3.78
C ALA A 79 -6.69 -10.25 5.10
N GLY A 80 -7.95 -9.82 5.18
CA GLY A 80 -8.55 -9.24 6.37
C GLY A 80 -9.34 -7.98 6.07
N THR A 81 -9.68 -7.24 7.11
CA THR A 81 -10.40 -5.97 7.01
C THR A 81 -9.42 -4.81 6.92
N GLY A 82 -9.86 -3.68 6.37
CA GLY A 82 -9.00 -2.51 6.22
C GLY A 82 -7.75 -2.81 5.40
N LEU A 83 -6.58 -2.66 6.01
CA LEU A 83 -5.29 -2.94 5.38
C LEU A 83 -4.85 -4.39 5.48
N GLY A 84 -5.66 -5.25 6.09
CA GLY A 84 -5.26 -6.60 6.45
C GLY A 84 -4.49 -6.61 7.78
N PHE A 85 -3.76 -7.69 8.05
CA PHE A 85 -3.01 -7.85 9.31
C PHE A 85 -3.90 -7.94 10.56
N ASP A 86 -5.16 -8.34 10.43
CA ASP A 86 -6.13 -8.31 11.54
C ASP A 86 -5.60 -9.00 12.80
N ASP A 87 -5.08 -10.22 12.67
CA ASP A 87 -4.57 -10.98 13.82
C ASP A 87 -3.34 -10.33 14.44
N LEU A 88 -2.45 -9.78 13.63
CA LEU A 88 -1.25 -9.11 14.13
C LEU A 88 -1.58 -7.81 14.82
N LEU A 89 -2.54 -7.06 14.30
CA LEU A 89 -2.98 -5.81 14.92
C LEU A 89 -3.71 -6.08 16.25
N ASP A 90 -4.53 -7.11 16.30
CA ASP A 90 -5.24 -7.48 17.52
C ASP A 90 -4.29 -7.94 18.63
N ALA A 91 -3.16 -8.53 18.26
CA ALA A 91 -2.16 -9.01 19.22
C ALA A 91 -1.27 -7.90 19.80
N LEU A 92 -1.32 -6.68 19.26
CA LEU A 92 -0.51 -5.57 19.76
C LEU A 92 -1.02 -5.08 21.13
N PRO A 93 -0.11 -4.62 22.01
CA PRO A 93 -0.48 -4.10 23.32
C PRO A 93 -1.05 -2.69 23.23
N TRP A 94 -2.26 -2.56 22.71
CA TRP A 94 -2.91 -1.27 22.54
C TRP A 94 -3.17 -0.58 23.88
N THR A 95 -2.93 0.70 23.92
CA THR A 95 -3.25 1.55 25.07
C THR A 95 -3.99 2.80 24.61
N ARG A 96 -4.83 3.33 25.50
CA ARG A 96 -5.50 4.61 25.22
C ARG A 96 -4.49 5.74 25.32
N LEU A 97 -4.63 6.72 24.44
CA LEU A 97 -3.81 7.92 24.50
C LEU A 97 -4.32 8.93 25.52
N TYR A 98 -5.60 8.82 25.89
CA TYR A 98 -6.26 9.72 26.86
C TYR A 98 -7.49 9.08 27.46
#